data_14865d33931e614c7b915b5d0a0f5bcc
#
_entry.id   14865d33931e614c7b915b5d0a0f5bcc
#
_cell.length_a   1.000
_cell.length_b   1.000
_cell.length_c   1.000
_cell.angle_alpha   90.00
_cell.angle_beta   90.00
_cell.angle_gamma   90.00
#
_symmetry.space_group_name_H-M   'P 1'
#
loop_
_entity.id
_entity.type
_entity.pdbx_description
1 polymer ?
#
loop_
_entity_poly.entity_id
_entity_poly.type
_entity_poly.pdbx_seq_one_letter_code
_entity_poly.pdbx_strand_id
1 'polypeptide(L)'
;MPRASRSGGTSGSGQSAAASESTWARDQAVELLNGAKLATDAPAKTSSLKQLAELVIRKDPSLLDEFLDPLLELQVDPAVTVRKTLVGLCEEIATGHPAHLPKCVAALRTMLKDSAPAVVKQAAKASGPVFREALIEAATKGEGPRVPKEVTDMWTGAKALKDDVRRLVLADRVNDGVRLQAVKFLELAVALFHGVGWGAGIVRDGHATVSMDTLATEADDLMGVLLECLKPETCAKQAGTVTLVMIGAAASVMGKLPIYTDFALPALLELAAANVAGDAGDAKASATASTAKELRSTLLGALKSSNEKREIAEYKNELVTALQELGATEDVESWRRQEERATQKRKEREERAEQERVKRQRTSAGGGGGRGFEVSLFLAIFWQFLAIFWQFLAMVCIGN
;
A
#
# COMPACT_ATOMS: atom_id res chain seq x y z
N MET A 1 -69.41 -36.95 -1.52
CA MET A 1 -68.33 -37.16 -0.51
C MET A 1 -67.05 -36.59 -1.06
N PRO A 2 -66.53 -35.42 -0.59
CA PRO A 2 -65.25 -34.90 -1.02
C PRO A 2 -64.19 -35.35 0.01
N ARG A 3 -63.03 -35.76 -0.56
CA ARG A 3 -61.82 -36.15 0.16
C ARG A 3 -61.12 -34.93 0.75
N ALA A 4 -60.86 -34.91 2.02
CA ALA A 4 -60.03 -33.94 2.70
C ALA A 4 -58.55 -34.15 2.36
N SER A 5 -57.90 -33.16 1.80
CA SER A 5 -56.43 -33.09 1.64
C SER A 5 -55.81 -32.56 2.93
N ARG A 6 -55.05 -33.40 3.60
CA ARG A 6 -54.18 -33.04 4.73
C ARG A 6 -52.93 -32.33 4.14
N SER A 7 -52.80 -31.03 4.32
CA SER A 7 -51.56 -30.30 4.18
C SER A 7 -50.78 -30.48 5.49
N GLY A 8 -49.75 -31.32 5.46
CA GLY A 8 -48.80 -31.50 6.56
C GLY A 8 -47.80 -30.34 6.61
N GLY A 9 -47.85 -29.55 7.67
CA GLY A 9 -46.85 -28.54 7.96
C GLY A 9 -45.52 -29.18 8.43
N THR A 10 -44.45 -28.94 7.71
CA THR A 10 -43.07 -29.28 8.08
C THR A 10 -42.18 -28.01 8.07
N SER A 11 -42.55 -26.99 8.83
CA SER A 11 -41.77 -25.76 8.95
C SER A 11 -41.32 -25.41 10.38
N GLY A 12 -41.54 -26.31 11.37
CA GLY A 12 -41.26 -26.03 12.79
C GLY A 12 -39.92 -26.55 13.31
N SER A 13 -39.29 -27.54 12.65
CA SER A 13 -38.09 -28.20 13.22
C SER A 13 -36.76 -27.47 12.92
N GLY A 14 -36.66 -26.71 11.81
CA GLY A 14 -35.43 -26.02 11.45
C GLY A 14 -35.18 -24.76 12.27
N GLN A 15 -36.23 -24.02 12.66
CA GLN A 15 -36.09 -22.82 13.48
C GLN A 15 -35.71 -23.11 14.93
N SER A 16 -36.14 -24.21 15.49
CA SER A 16 -35.78 -24.58 16.87
C SER A 16 -34.33 -25.08 16.97
N ALA A 17 -33.82 -25.78 15.95
CA ALA A 17 -32.42 -26.21 15.89
C ALA A 17 -31.47 -25.03 15.76
N ALA A 18 -31.72 -24.09 14.85
CA ALA A 18 -30.92 -22.88 14.66
C ALA A 18 -30.91 -21.99 15.92
N ALA A 19 -32.05 -21.85 16.62
CA ALA A 19 -32.11 -21.12 17.87
C ALA A 19 -31.31 -21.78 18.98
N SER A 20 -31.29 -23.11 19.05
CA SER A 20 -30.52 -23.86 20.04
C SER A 20 -29.00 -23.81 19.76
N GLU A 21 -28.58 -23.82 18.48
CA GLU A 21 -27.18 -23.67 18.08
C GLU A 21 -26.65 -22.27 18.39
N SER A 22 -27.43 -21.21 18.12
CA SER A 22 -27.06 -19.84 18.43
C SER A 22 -26.92 -19.60 19.94
N THR A 23 -27.82 -20.16 20.75
CA THR A 23 -27.76 -20.08 22.22
C THR A 23 -26.49 -20.77 22.74
N TRP A 24 -26.18 -21.97 22.22
CA TRP A 24 -24.98 -22.71 22.60
C TRP A 24 -23.69 -21.96 22.21
N ALA A 25 -23.63 -21.40 21.01
CA ALA A 25 -22.48 -20.61 20.56
C ALA A 25 -22.25 -19.39 21.46
N ARG A 26 -23.32 -18.69 21.83
CA ARG A 26 -23.27 -17.56 22.77
C ARG A 26 -22.78 -17.97 24.16
N ASP A 27 -23.31 -19.05 24.73
CA ASP A 27 -22.88 -19.55 26.05
C ASP A 27 -21.41 -19.96 26.03
N GLN A 28 -20.95 -20.61 24.96
CA GLN A 28 -19.55 -20.94 24.76
C GLN A 28 -18.67 -19.68 24.65
N ALA A 29 -19.14 -18.63 23.95
CA ALA A 29 -18.44 -17.37 23.86
C ALA A 29 -18.27 -16.68 25.22
N VAL A 30 -19.30 -16.73 26.07
CA VAL A 30 -19.26 -16.24 27.46
C VAL A 30 -18.21 -17.01 28.28
N GLU A 31 -18.19 -18.35 28.22
CA GLU A 31 -17.18 -19.15 28.90
C GLU A 31 -15.76 -18.81 28.47
N LEU A 32 -15.54 -18.71 27.17
CA LEU A 32 -14.22 -18.35 26.60
C LEU A 32 -13.79 -16.93 26.98
N LEU A 33 -14.71 -15.97 27.00
CA LEU A 33 -14.44 -14.61 27.46
C LEU A 33 -14.06 -14.59 28.95
N ASN A 34 -14.78 -15.33 29.78
CA ASN A 34 -14.45 -15.47 31.19
C ASN A 34 -13.08 -16.13 31.37
N GLY A 35 -12.76 -17.17 30.59
CA GLY A 35 -11.42 -17.77 30.57
C GLY A 35 -10.33 -16.78 30.17
N ALA A 36 -10.59 -15.93 29.20
CA ALA A 36 -9.65 -14.88 28.77
C ALA A 36 -9.45 -13.77 29.83
N LYS A 37 -10.50 -13.44 30.61
CA LYS A 37 -10.44 -12.40 31.65
C LYS A 37 -9.92 -12.91 32.98
N LEU A 38 -10.36 -14.09 33.42
CA LEU A 38 -10.21 -14.58 34.80
C LEU A 38 -9.09 -15.60 35.01
N ALA A 39 -8.57 -16.23 33.95
CA ALA A 39 -7.45 -17.14 34.08
C ALA A 39 -6.24 -16.47 34.71
N THR A 40 -5.49 -17.18 35.50
CA THR A 40 -4.34 -16.67 36.24
C THR A 40 -3.09 -16.60 35.40
N ASP A 41 -2.95 -17.50 34.41
CA ASP A 41 -1.78 -17.60 33.54
C ASP A 41 -2.05 -17.02 32.15
N ALA A 42 -1.07 -16.31 31.62
CA ALA A 42 -1.16 -15.66 30.32
C ALA A 42 -1.35 -16.63 29.10
N PRO A 43 -0.75 -17.84 29.09
CA PRO A 43 -1.03 -18.85 28.07
C PRO A 43 -2.50 -19.28 28.03
N ALA A 44 -3.13 -19.56 29.19
CA ALA A 44 -4.55 -19.92 29.24
C ALA A 44 -5.45 -18.78 28.75
N LYS A 45 -5.20 -17.53 29.21
CA LYS A 45 -5.89 -16.34 28.70
C LYS A 45 -5.79 -16.21 27.18
N THR A 46 -4.59 -16.37 26.65
CA THR A 46 -4.34 -16.26 25.20
C THR A 46 -5.02 -17.38 24.42
N SER A 47 -5.07 -18.60 24.98
CA SER A 47 -5.78 -19.74 24.37
C SER A 47 -7.28 -19.50 24.30
N SER A 48 -7.88 -19.09 25.41
CA SER A 48 -9.31 -18.75 25.48
C SER A 48 -9.66 -17.60 24.53
N LEU A 49 -8.80 -16.56 24.47
CA LEU A 49 -8.96 -15.42 23.56
C LEU A 49 -8.94 -15.83 22.09
N LYS A 50 -8.05 -16.75 21.70
CA LYS A 50 -7.98 -17.27 20.32
C LYS A 50 -9.19 -18.14 19.97
N GLN A 51 -9.67 -18.97 20.91
CA GLN A 51 -10.87 -19.79 20.69
C GLN A 51 -12.13 -18.91 20.60
N LEU A 52 -12.23 -17.87 21.44
CA LEU A 52 -13.29 -16.88 21.35
C LEU A 52 -13.28 -16.17 19.99
N ALA A 53 -12.11 -15.74 19.52
CA ALA A 53 -11.96 -15.13 18.21
C ALA A 53 -12.38 -16.05 17.06
N GLU A 54 -11.98 -17.33 17.12
CA GLU A 54 -12.42 -18.32 16.13
C GLU A 54 -13.95 -18.46 16.09
N LEU A 55 -14.59 -18.39 17.24
CA LEU A 55 -16.04 -18.46 17.34
C LEU A 55 -16.72 -17.20 16.82
N VAL A 56 -16.39 -16.02 17.39
CA VAL A 56 -17.13 -14.77 17.14
C VAL A 56 -16.70 -14.02 15.88
N ILE A 57 -15.51 -14.30 15.32
CA ILE A 57 -15.05 -13.65 14.09
C ILE A 57 -15.34 -14.52 12.87
N ARG A 58 -15.12 -15.86 12.97
CA ARG A 58 -15.14 -16.74 11.82
C ARG A 58 -16.37 -17.64 11.74
N LYS A 59 -16.81 -18.22 12.87
CA LYS A 59 -17.93 -19.18 12.89
C LYS A 59 -19.28 -18.49 12.98
N ASP A 60 -19.44 -17.58 13.92
CA ASP A 60 -20.68 -16.84 14.14
C ASP A 60 -20.43 -15.34 14.33
N PRO A 61 -20.19 -14.60 13.24
CA PRO A 61 -19.96 -13.15 13.30
C PRO A 61 -21.13 -12.33 13.86
N SER A 62 -22.33 -12.89 13.98
CA SER A 62 -23.46 -12.19 14.58
C SER A 62 -23.26 -11.91 16.07
N LEU A 63 -22.38 -12.67 16.72
CA LEU A 63 -22.00 -12.49 18.12
C LEU A 63 -20.99 -11.32 18.31
N LEU A 64 -20.37 -10.84 17.23
CA LEU A 64 -19.30 -9.84 17.32
C LEU A 64 -19.77 -8.52 17.93
N ASP A 65 -21.00 -8.09 17.65
CA ASP A 65 -21.60 -6.89 18.25
C ASP A 65 -21.65 -6.96 19.77
N GLU A 66 -21.98 -8.14 20.33
CA GLU A 66 -22.10 -8.35 21.77
C GLU A 66 -20.73 -8.50 22.44
N PHE A 67 -19.78 -9.20 21.78
CA PHE A 67 -18.52 -9.60 22.41
C PHE A 67 -17.35 -8.65 22.13
N LEU A 68 -17.46 -7.71 21.18
CA LEU A 68 -16.35 -6.84 20.81
C LEU A 68 -15.91 -5.92 21.97
N ASP A 69 -16.84 -5.22 22.60
CA ASP A 69 -16.51 -4.30 23.70
C ASP A 69 -15.86 -5.03 24.89
N PRO A 70 -16.42 -6.18 25.38
CA PRO A 70 -15.76 -6.99 26.38
C PRO A 70 -14.38 -7.54 25.98
N LEU A 71 -14.15 -7.81 24.67
CA LEU A 71 -12.85 -8.20 24.14
C LEU A 71 -11.86 -7.05 24.22
N LEU A 72 -12.27 -5.84 23.82
CA LEU A 72 -11.42 -4.66 23.83
C LEU A 72 -11.02 -4.21 25.23
N GLU A 73 -11.76 -4.58 26.29
CA GLU A 73 -11.32 -4.35 27.68
C GLU A 73 -9.99 -5.03 28.00
N LEU A 74 -9.61 -6.12 27.30
CA LEU A 74 -8.33 -6.79 27.47
C LEU A 74 -7.11 -5.97 26.99
N GLN A 75 -7.32 -4.78 26.41
CA GLN A 75 -6.24 -3.87 26.03
C GLN A 75 -5.42 -3.38 27.24
N VAL A 76 -5.95 -3.48 28.45
CA VAL A 76 -5.27 -3.13 29.70
C VAL A 76 -4.86 -4.36 30.54
N ASP A 77 -4.97 -5.59 29.98
CA ASP A 77 -4.54 -6.81 30.67
C ASP A 77 -3.05 -6.71 31.06
N PRO A 78 -2.65 -7.12 32.27
CA PRO A 78 -1.26 -7.04 32.71
C PRO A 78 -0.31 -7.86 31.83
N ALA A 79 -0.77 -8.94 31.21
CA ALA A 79 0.05 -9.80 30.36
C ALA A 79 0.24 -9.20 28.94
N VAL A 80 1.48 -8.90 28.60
CA VAL A 80 1.87 -8.36 27.27
C VAL A 80 1.42 -9.27 26.14
N THR A 81 1.45 -10.59 26.33
CA THR A 81 1.04 -11.57 25.32
C THR A 81 -0.46 -11.50 25.00
N VAL A 82 -1.30 -11.22 26.02
CA VAL A 82 -2.75 -11.03 25.85
C VAL A 82 -3.00 -9.76 25.03
N ARG A 83 -2.42 -8.63 25.46
CA ARG A 83 -2.56 -7.35 24.72
C ARG A 83 -2.06 -7.47 23.27
N LYS A 84 -0.91 -8.14 23.06
CA LYS A 84 -0.37 -8.39 21.70
C LYS A 84 -1.30 -9.27 20.86
N THR A 85 -1.94 -10.28 21.45
CA THR A 85 -2.91 -11.12 20.75
C THR A 85 -4.14 -10.29 20.37
N LEU A 86 -4.62 -9.44 21.27
CA LEU A 86 -5.75 -8.55 21.01
C LEU A 86 -5.49 -7.60 19.81
N VAL A 87 -4.27 -7.08 19.67
CA VAL A 87 -3.90 -6.29 18.47
C VAL A 87 -4.15 -7.07 17.18
N GLY A 88 -3.72 -8.34 17.14
CA GLY A 88 -3.96 -9.20 15.97
C GLY A 88 -5.45 -9.42 15.68
N LEU A 89 -6.25 -9.54 16.73
CA LEU A 89 -7.71 -9.66 16.61
C LEU A 89 -8.35 -8.36 16.12
N CYS A 90 -7.90 -7.20 16.58
CA CYS A 90 -8.36 -5.91 16.05
C CYS A 90 -8.07 -5.78 14.55
N GLU A 91 -6.90 -6.24 14.09
CA GLU A 91 -6.56 -6.29 12.66
C GLU A 91 -7.53 -7.19 11.89
N GLU A 92 -7.75 -8.42 12.37
CA GLU A 92 -8.66 -9.40 11.74
C GLU A 92 -10.11 -8.91 11.70
N ILE A 93 -10.62 -8.36 12.80
CA ILE A 93 -11.98 -7.79 12.88
C ILE A 93 -12.13 -6.61 11.92
N ALA A 94 -11.19 -5.67 11.94
CA ALA A 94 -11.26 -4.47 11.11
C ALA A 94 -11.24 -4.79 9.61
N THR A 95 -10.47 -5.81 9.20
CA THR A 95 -10.36 -6.20 7.78
C THR A 95 -11.49 -7.12 7.32
N GLY A 96 -12.05 -7.94 8.20
CA GLY A 96 -13.14 -8.86 7.88
C GLY A 96 -14.54 -8.27 8.11
N HIS A 97 -14.67 -7.32 9.04
CA HIS A 97 -15.94 -6.76 9.48
C HIS A 97 -15.88 -5.23 9.59
N PRO A 98 -15.94 -4.48 8.47
CA PRO A 98 -15.74 -3.03 8.42
C PRO A 98 -16.68 -2.21 9.33
N ALA A 99 -17.84 -2.74 9.70
CA ALA A 99 -18.75 -2.10 10.65
C ALA A 99 -18.09 -1.81 12.02
N HIS A 100 -17.08 -2.60 12.40
CA HIS A 100 -16.36 -2.49 13.67
C HIS A 100 -15.06 -1.68 13.58
N LEU A 101 -14.71 -1.15 12.40
CA LEU A 101 -13.52 -0.31 12.19
C LEU A 101 -13.37 0.81 13.23
N PRO A 102 -14.40 1.58 13.58
CA PRO A 102 -14.24 2.67 14.55
C PRO A 102 -13.68 2.21 15.90
N LYS A 103 -14.19 1.09 16.42
CA LYS A 103 -13.76 0.51 17.71
C LYS A 103 -12.34 -0.05 17.62
N CYS A 104 -12.01 -0.75 16.52
CA CYS A 104 -10.67 -1.30 16.29
C CYS A 104 -9.63 -0.19 16.12
N VAL A 105 -9.94 0.88 15.39
CA VAL A 105 -9.08 2.06 15.24
C VAL A 105 -8.80 2.71 16.61
N ALA A 106 -9.83 2.91 17.44
CA ALA A 106 -9.68 3.48 18.78
C ALA A 106 -8.79 2.60 19.68
N ALA A 107 -8.98 1.29 19.65
CA ALA A 107 -8.18 0.32 20.41
C ALA A 107 -6.72 0.32 19.94
N LEU A 108 -6.45 0.32 18.64
CA LEU A 108 -5.09 0.40 18.10
C LEU A 108 -4.39 1.70 18.51
N ARG A 109 -5.07 2.84 18.50
CA ARG A 109 -4.54 4.12 18.98
C ARG A 109 -4.16 4.10 20.46
N THR A 110 -4.92 3.37 21.27
CA THR A 110 -4.57 3.13 22.68
C THR A 110 -3.33 2.25 22.79
N MET A 111 -3.26 1.14 22.05
CA MET A 111 -2.16 0.18 22.07
C MET A 111 -0.87 0.72 21.43
N LEU A 112 -0.92 1.74 20.57
CA LEU A 112 0.28 2.48 20.12
C LEU A 112 0.96 3.28 21.24
N LYS A 113 0.28 3.51 22.36
CA LYS A 113 0.81 4.18 23.56
C LYS A 113 1.14 3.20 24.69
N ASP A 114 1.13 1.89 24.41
CA ASP A 114 1.45 0.86 25.41
C ASP A 114 2.88 0.99 25.92
N SER A 115 3.08 0.67 27.19
CA SER A 115 4.40 0.66 27.81
C SER A 115 5.34 -0.42 27.28
N ALA A 116 4.78 -1.52 26.74
CA ALA A 116 5.56 -2.63 26.19
C ALA A 116 5.84 -2.43 24.68
N PRO A 117 7.10 -2.28 24.26
CA PRO A 117 7.46 -2.09 22.85
C PRO A 117 6.94 -3.21 21.92
N ALA A 118 6.76 -4.43 22.45
CA ALA A 118 6.23 -5.55 21.68
C ALA A 118 4.76 -5.36 21.28
N VAL A 119 3.94 -4.70 22.11
CA VAL A 119 2.55 -4.35 21.80
C VAL A 119 2.53 -3.19 20.81
N VAL A 120 3.29 -2.13 21.06
CA VAL A 120 3.40 -0.98 20.16
C VAL A 120 3.86 -1.40 18.76
N LYS A 121 4.86 -2.27 18.68
CA LYS A 121 5.35 -2.84 17.40
C LYS A 121 4.23 -3.57 16.64
N GLN A 122 3.47 -4.40 17.35
CA GLN A 122 2.37 -5.14 16.72
C GLN A 122 1.24 -4.19 16.30
N ALA A 123 0.91 -3.18 17.13
CA ALA A 123 -0.10 -2.17 16.82
C ALA A 123 0.30 -1.33 15.59
N ALA A 124 1.57 -0.89 15.51
CA ALA A 124 2.08 -0.18 14.34
C ALA A 124 1.99 -1.04 13.06
N LYS A 125 2.27 -2.35 13.16
CA LYS A 125 2.10 -3.29 12.04
C LYS A 125 0.63 -3.42 11.61
N ALA A 126 -0.27 -3.62 12.56
CA ALA A 126 -1.71 -3.79 12.32
C ALA A 126 -2.37 -2.50 11.78
N SER A 127 -1.79 -1.34 12.08
CA SER A 127 -2.31 -0.05 11.59
C SER A 127 -2.37 0.05 10.07
N GLY A 128 -1.47 -0.61 9.34
CA GLY A 128 -1.45 -0.56 7.87
C GLY A 128 -2.70 -1.15 7.22
N PRO A 129 -3.00 -2.44 7.40
CA PRO A 129 -4.23 -3.05 6.89
C PRO A 129 -5.50 -2.34 7.38
N VAL A 130 -5.56 -1.97 8.66
CA VAL A 130 -6.72 -1.28 9.24
C VAL A 130 -6.93 0.10 8.62
N PHE A 131 -5.85 0.84 8.40
CA PHE A 131 -5.91 2.15 7.74
C PHE A 131 -6.39 2.05 6.28
N ARG A 132 -5.91 1.02 5.57
CA ARG A 132 -6.36 0.74 4.20
C ARG A 132 -7.87 0.49 4.15
N GLU A 133 -8.41 -0.36 5.03
CA GLU A 133 -9.86 -0.65 5.08
C GLU A 133 -10.66 0.60 5.48
N ALA A 134 -10.14 1.42 6.40
CA ALA A 134 -10.78 2.68 6.78
C ALA A 134 -10.82 3.68 5.60
N LEU A 135 -9.78 3.74 4.78
CA LEU A 135 -9.77 4.55 3.56
C LEU A 135 -10.80 4.06 2.54
N ILE A 136 -10.86 2.74 2.30
CA ILE A 136 -11.85 2.14 1.40
C ILE A 136 -13.27 2.40 1.88
N GLU A 137 -13.53 2.23 3.17
CA GLU A 137 -14.84 2.47 3.77
C GLU A 137 -15.23 3.96 3.66
N ALA A 138 -14.31 4.88 3.95
CA ALA A 138 -14.53 6.31 3.82
C ALA A 138 -14.77 6.72 2.36
N ALA A 139 -14.06 6.13 1.40
CA ALA A 139 -14.23 6.39 -0.01
C ALA A 139 -15.54 5.80 -0.57
N THR A 140 -15.99 4.66 -0.04
CA THR A 140 -17.18 3.97 -0.54
C THR A 140 -18.47 4.51 0.05
N LYS A 141 -18.49 4.77 1.38
CA LYS A 141 -19.69 5.21 2.10
C LYS A 141 -19.69 6.71 2.39
N GLY A 142 -18.59 7.39 2.15
CA GLY A 142 -18.44 8.83 2.35
C GLY A 142 -18.81 9.67 1.11
N GLU A 143 -19.37 9.06 0.07
CA GLU A 143 -19.85 9.74 -1.14
C GLU A 143 -21.27 10.28 -0.93
N GLY A 144 -21.56 11.43 -1.54
CA GLY A 144 -22.91 12.00 -1.60
C GLY A 144 -23.17 13.14 -0.61
N PRO A 145 -24.37 13.76 -0.69
CA PRO A 145 -24.68 15.01 0.03
C PRO A 145 -24.92 14.83 1.54
N ARG A 146 -25.09 13.59 2.00
CA ARG A 146 -25.34 13.27 3.42
C ARG A 146 -24.46 12.09 3.83
N VAL A 147 -23.24 12.39 4.24
CA VAL A 147 -22.32 11.37 4.77
C VAL A 147 -22.80 10.95 6.17
N PRO A 148 -22.92 9.65 6.46
CA PRO A 148 -23.21 9.17 7.82
C PRO A 148 -22.13 9.67 8.79
N LYS A 149 -22.56 10.12 9.96
CA LYS A 149 -21.64 10.64 10.99
C LYS A 149 -20.62 9.59 11.40
N GLU A 150 -21.02 8.33 11.47
CA GLU A 150 -20.19 7.18 11.79
C GLU A 150 -18.99 7.03 10.83
N VAL A 151 -19.20 7.29 9.54
CA VAL A 151 -18.14 7.25 8.51
C VAL A 151 -17.17 8.42 8.70
N THR A 152 -17.69 9.62 8.97
CA THR A 152 -16.87 10.81 9.23
C THR A 152 -16.03 10.65 10.49
N ASP A 153 -16.63 10.17 11.58
CA ASP A 153 -15.96 9.94 12.86
C ASP A 153 -14.90 8.82 12.71
N MET A 154 -15.22 7.74 12.00
CA MET A 154 -14.29 6.64 11.69
C MET A 154 -13.08 7.16 10.89
N TRP A 155 -13.31 7.93 9.82
CA TRP A 155 -12.21 8.48 9.01
C TRP A 155 -11.35 9.47 9.79
N THR A 156 -11.96 10.29 10.64
CA THR A 156 -11.24 11.17 11.55
C THR A 156 -10.36 10.38 12.52
N GLY A 157 -10.87 9.28 13.06
CA GLY A 157 -10.13 8.35 13.90
C GLY A 157 -8.97 7.70 13.14
N ALA A 158 -9.17 7.29 11.88
CA ALA A 158 -8.14 6.69 11.03
C ALA A 158 -7.02 7.69 10.70
N LYS A 159 -7.35 8.95 10.40
CA LYS A 159 -6.33 10.00 10.23
C LYS A 159 -5.52 10.22 11.51
N ALA A 160 -6.18 10.24 12.65
CA ALA A 160 -5.48 10.34 13.93
C ALA A 160 -4.61 9.10 14.23
N LEU A 161 -5.00 7.87 13.79
CA LEU A 161 -4.16 6.68 13.85
C LEU A 161 -2.89 6.86 13.01
N LYS A 162 -3.02 7.36 11.77
CA LYS A 162 -1.89 7.70 10.89
C LYS A 162 -0.92 8.66 11.59
N ASP A 163 -1.44 9.71 12.23
CA ASP A 163 -0.61 10.69 12.92
C ASP A 163 0.06 10.11 14.19
N ASP A 164 -0.61 9.20 14.89
CA ASP A 164 -0.02 8.46 16.01
C ASP A 164 1.16 7.60 15.53
N VAL A 165 1.05 6.90 14.40
CA VAL A 165 2.15 6.11 13.82
C VAL A 165 3.27 7.00 13.27
N ARG A 166 2.94 8.11 12.59
CA ARG A 166 3.93 9.10 12.10
C ARG A 166 4.82 9.60 13.23
N ARG A 167 4.25 9.89 14.40
CA ARG A 167 5.03 10.33 15.58
C ARG A 167 6.05 9.30 16.04
N LEU A 168 5.79 8.00 15.89
CA LEU A 168 6.73 6.94 16.24
C LEU A 168 7.99 6.92 15.35
N VAL A 169 7.89 7.41 14.11
CA VAL A 169 9.07 7.56 13.25
C VAL A 169 10.00 8.66 13.75
N LEU A 170 9.44 9.78 14.18
CA LEU A 170 10.17 10.99 14.55
C LEU A 170 10.65 11.00 16.02
N ALA A 171 10.09 10.17 16.87
CA ALA A 171 10.38 10.21 18.31
C ALA A 171 11.80 9.70 18.64
N ASP A 172 12.55 10.43 19.48
CA ASP A 172 13.96 10.14 19.80
C ASP A 172 14.17 8.81 20.51
N ARG A 173 13.25 8.41 21.39
CA ARG A 173 13.40 7.25 22.28
C ARG A 173 12.42 6.13 21.96
N VAL A 174 12.26 5.80 20.69
CA VAL A 174 11.43 4.68 20.25
C VAL A 174 12.29 3.46 19.98
N ASN A 175 11.79 2.29 20.38
CA ASN A 175 12.43 1.00 20.06
C ASN A 175 12.54 0.84 18.52
N ASP A 176 13.72 0.43 18.05
CA ASP A 176 14.00 0.30 16.61
C ASP A 176 12.99 -0.60 15.89
N GLY A 177 12.59 -1.72 16.52
CA GLY A 177 11.58 -2.60 15.94
C GLY A 177 10.19 -1.96 15.80
N VAL A 178 9.85 -0.99 16.64
CA VAL A 178 8.63 -0.16 16.51
C VAL A 178 8.81 0.81 15.36
N ARG A 179 9.94 1.54 15.32
CA ARG A 179 10.26 2.50 14.25
C ARG A 179 10.24 1.85 12.88
N LEU A 180 10.79 0.64 12.75
CA LEU A 180 10.72 -0.15 11.51
C LEU A 180 9.29 -0.39 11.02
N GLN A 181 8.35 -0.71 11.92
CA GLN A 181 6.95 -0.91 11.52
C GLN A 181 6.26 0.41 11.17
N ALA A 182 6.61 1.48 11.88
CA ALA A 182 6.10 2.81 11.57
C ALA A 182 6.57 3.30 10.20
N VAL A 183 7.85 3.09 9.82
CA VAL A 183 8.36 3.41 8.48
C VAL A 183 7.61 2.63 7.39
N LYS A 184 7.39 1.32 7.60
CA LYS A 184 6.60 0.50 6.66
C LYS A 184 5.16 0.97 6.52
N PHE A 185 4.58 1.49 7.60
CA PHE A 185 3.27 2.10 7.54
C PHE A 185 3.28 3.39 6.70
N LEU A 186 4.30 4.27 6.87
CA LEU A 186 4.41 5.48 6.05
C LEU A 186 4.56 5.15 4.56
N GLU A 187 5.43 4.18 4.21
CA GLU A 187 5.55 3.67 2.83
C GLU A 187 4.20 3.26 2.26
N LEU A 188 3.43 2.48 3.02
CA LEU A 188 2.10 2.03 2.63
C LEU A 188 1.13 3.21 2.48
N ALA A 189 1.11 4.14 3.44
CA ALA A 189 0.19 5.27 3.44
C ALA A 189 0.43 6.21 2.25
N VAL A 190 1.70 6.52 1.92
CA VAL A 190 2.06 7.28 0.71
C VAL A 190 1.53 6.60 -0.54
N ALA A 191 1.71 5.29 -0.68
CA ALA A 191 1.21 4.53 -1.82
C ALA A 191 -0.34 4.54 -1.89
N LEU A 192 -1.02 4.33 -0.76
CA LEU A 192 -2.48 4.37 -0.68
C LEU A 192 -3.03 5.75 -1.06
N PHE A 193 -2.41 6.84 -0.62
CA PHE A 193 -2.85 8.20 -0.90
C PHE A 193 -2.76 8.57 -2.39
N HIS A 194 -1.91 7.89 -3.16
CA HIS A 194 -1.86 7.97 -4.62
C HIS A 194 -2.68 6.89 -5.33
N GLY A 195 -3.57 6.22 -4.62
CA GLY A 195 -4.47 5.23 -5.22
C GLY A 195 -3.90 3.84 -5.42
N VAL A 196 -2.64 3.58 -4.98
CA VAL A 196 -2.01 2.26 -5.15
C VAL A 196 -2.60 1.25 -4.18
N GLY A 197 -3.09 0.12 -4.71
CA GLY A 197 -3.53 -1.01 -3.90
C GLY A 197 -4.97 -0.92 -3.35
N TRP A 198 -5.77 0.03 -3.82
CA TRP A 198 -7.20 0.11 -3.55
C TRP A 198 -7.94 0.78 -4.73
N GLY A 199 -9.25 0.73 -4.74
CA GLY A 199 -10.07 1.22 -5.84
C GLY A 199 -10.20 2.76 -5.86
N ALA A 200 -9.10 3.51 -5.98
CA ALA A 200 -9.11 4.97 -5.94
C ALA A 200 -10.00 5.63 -7.01
N GLY A 201 -10.28 4.94 -8.11
CA GLY A 201 -11.19 5.40 -9.16
C GLY A 201 -12.65 5.59 -8.73
N ILE A 202 -13.03 5.13 -7.52
CA ILE A 202 -14.35 5.43 -6.93
C ILE A 202 -14.43 6.84 -6.35
N VAL A 203 -13.30 7.48 -6.03
CA VAL A 203 -13.25 8.84 -5.51
C VAL A 203 -13.37 9.81 -6.69
N ARG A 204 -14.49 10.51 -6.76
CA ARG A 204 -14.77 11.53 -7.78
C ARG A 204 -14.44 12.92 -7.26
N ASP A 205 -14.30 13.86 -8.19
CA ASP A 205 -14.14 15.27 -7.84
C ASP A 205 -15.32 15.73 -6.98
N GLY A 206 -15.01 16.42 -5.87
CA GLY A 206 -16.02 16.88 -4.91
C GLY A 206 -16.53 15.81 -3.95
N HIS A 207 -15.84 14.67 -3.81
CA HIS A 207 -16.16 13.66 -2.80
C HIS A 207 -16.17 14.27 -1.38
N ALA A 208 -17.26 14.06 -0.62
CA ALA A 208 -17.50 14.79 0.62
C ALA A 208 -16.52 14.44 1.77
N THR A 209 -15.97 13.23 1.79
CA THR A 209 -15.13 12.72 2.88
C THR A 209 -13.67 12.58 2.51
N VAL A 210 -13.39 12.15 1.27
CA VAL A 210 -12.06 11.85 0.76
C VAL A 210 -11.79 12.71 -0.47
N SER A 211 -10.77 13.56 -0.42
CA SER A 211 -10.29 14.32 -1.58
C SER A 211 -8.93 13.81 -1.99
N MET A 212 -8.76 13.47 -3.27
CA MET A 212 -7.48 13.01 -3.80
C MET A 212 -6.39 14.08 -3.68
N ASP A 213 -6.72 15.36 -3.84
CA ASP A 213 -5.76 16.47 -3.65
C ASP A 213 -5.30 16.56 -2.19
N THR A 214 -6.23 16.39 -1.23
CA THR A 214 -5.87 16.36 0.19
C THR A 214 -5.00 15.15 0.51
N LEU A 215 -5.33 13.97 -0.03
CA LEU A 215 -4.52 12.76 0.15
C LEU A 215 -3.12 12.92 -0.46
N ALA A 216 -3.01 13.53 -1.65
CA ALA A 216 -1.71 13.81 -2.27
C ALA A 216 -0.86 14.74 -1.39
N THR A 217 -1.44 15.83 -0.86
CA THR A 217 -0.75 16.73 0.07
C THR A 217 -0.30 15.99 1.35
N GLU A 218 -1.13 15.13 1.91
CA GLU A 218 -0.76 14.31 3.07
C GLU A 218 0.33 13.27 2.70
N ALA A 219 0.34 12.75 1.48
CA ALA A 219 1.40 11.86 0.99
C ALA A 219 2.74 12.60 0.90
N ASP A 220 2.75 13.83 0.39
CA ASP A 220 3.94 14.68 0.31
C ASP A 220 4.52 14.94 1.72
N ASP A 221 3.66 15.23 2.69
CA ASP A 221 4.07 15.39 4.09
C ASP A 221 4.71 14.13 4.67
N LEU A 222 4.13 12.94 4.39
CA LEU A 222 4.70 11.66 4.86
C LEU A 222 6.00 11.34 4.13
N MET A 223 6.09 11.62 2.84
CA MET A 223 7.34 11.47 2.09
C MET A 223 8.42 12.40 2.63
N GLY A 224 8.08 13.65 2.95
CA GLY A 224 8.99 14.59 3.61
C GLY A 224 9.57 14.04 4.91
N VAL A 225 8.76 13.35 5.72
CA VAL A 225 9.23 12.66 6.94
C VAL A 225 10.22 11.54 6.62
N LEU A 226 9.98 10.73 5.60
CA LEU A 226 10.91 9.68 5.18
C LEU A 226 12.24 10.25 4.70
N LEU A 227 12.20 11.33 3.91
CA LEU A 227 13.40 11.99 3.39
C LEU A 227 14.21 12.65 4.52
N GLU A 228 13.56 13.30 5.49
CA GLU A 228 14.23 13.87 6.66
C GLU A 228 14.98 12.81 7.47
N CYS A 229 14.40 11.62 7.56
CA CYS A 229 15.03 10.48 8.23
C CYS A 229 16.20 9.87 7.44
N LEU A 230 16.31 10.13 6.13
CA LEU A 230 17.41 9.68 5.27
C LEU A 230 18.58 10.63 5.26
N LYS A 231 18.46 11.83 5.83
CA LYS A 231 19.59 12.77 5.94
C LYS A 231 20.78 12.12 6.66
N PRO A 232 22.01 12.32 6.16
CA PRO A 232 23.20 11.69 6.74
C PRO A 232 23.34 11.89 8.25
N GLU A 233 23.06 13.10 8.76
CA GLU A 233 23.12 13.44 10.18
C GLU A 233 22.05 12.72 11.02
N THR A 234 20.90 12.39 10.43
CA THR A 234 19.86 11.60 11.10
C THR A 234 20.24 10.12 11.07
N CYS A 235 20.71 9.61 9.94
CA CYS A 235 21.18 8.24 9.80
C CYS A 235 22.34 7.92 10.75
N ALA A 236 23.23 8.88 11.00
CA ALA A 236 24.35 8.72 11.94
C ALA A 236 23.91 8.50 13.40
N LYS A 237 22.71 8.93 13.76
CA LYS A 237 22.14 8.85 15.13
C LYS A 237 21.23 7.65 15.36
N GLN A 238 20.82 6.95 14.29
CA GLN A 238 19.89 5.82 14.37
C GLN A 238 20.56 4.48 14.13
N ALA A 239 19.88 3.39 14.46
CA ALA A 239 20.40 2.06 14.20
C ALA A 239 20.48 1.78 12.68
N GLY A 240 21.55 1.12 12.23
CA GLY A 240 21.75 0.79 10.82
C GLY A 240 20.58 0.01 10.20
N THR A 241 19.92 -0.87 10.98
CA THR A 241 18.72 -1.60 10.54
C THR A 241 17.54 -0.67 10.20
N VAL A 242 17.40 0.45 10.91
CA VAL A 242 16.38 1.46 10.62
C VAL A 242 16.72 2.18 9.32
N THR A 243 17.97 2.59 9.14
CA THR A 243 18.46 3.21 7.89
C THR A 243 18.21 2.30 6.68
N LEU A 244 18.49 0.99 6.78
CA LEU A 244 18.23 0.04 5.70
C LEU A 244 16.74 0.01 5.28
N VAL A 245 15.84 -0.02 6.27
CA VAL A 245 14.39 -0.03 5.97
C VAL A 245 13.93 1.30 5.37
N MET A 246 14.52 2.42 5.79
CA MET A 246 14.21 3.73 5.21
C MET A 246 14.68 3.86 3.76
N ILE A 247 15.88 3.37 3.43
CA ILE A 247 16.37 3.27 2.04
C ILE A 247 15.40 2.43 1.22
N GLY A 248 15.03 1.24 1.72
CA GLY A 248 14.08 0.36 1.04
C GLY A 248 12.69 0.99 0.86
N ALA A 249 12.18 1.72 1.85
CA ALA A 249 10.90 2.43 1.76
C ALA A 249 10.92 3.53 0.71
N ALA A 250 11.96 4.38 0.70
CA ALA A 250 12.12 5.44 -0.31
C ALA A 250 12.23 4.86 -1.73
N ALA A 251 13.03 3.80 -1.89
CA ALA A 251 13.15 3.08 -3.17
C ALA A 251 11.83 2.46 -3.63
N SER A 252 11.07 1.87 -2.71
CA SER A 252 9.76 1.27 -3.00
C SER A 252 8.74 2.33 -3.41
N VAL A 253 8.69 3.47 -2.71
CA VAL A 253 7.82 4.60 -3.07
C VAL A 253 8.19 5.13 -4.45
N MET A 254 9.45 5.45 -4.72
CA MET A 254 9.95 5.91 -6.02
C MET A 254 9.64 4.88 -7.13
N GLY A 255 9.76 3.59 -6.83
CA GLY A 255 9.46 2.51 -7.78
C GLY A 255 8.00 2.46 -8.20
N LYS A 256 7.07 2.70 -7.26
CA LYS A 256 5.61 2.68 -7.45
C LYS A 256 5.06 4.02 -7.95
N LEU A 257 5.68 5.12 -7.54
CA LEU A 257 5.22 6.49 -7.74
C LEU A 257 6.36 7.34 -8.30
N PRO A 258 6.51 7.40 -9.65
CA PRO A 258 7.59 8.14 -10.31
C PRO A 258 7.64 9.63 -9.93
N ILE A 259 6.53 10.23 -9.53
CA ILE A 259 6.43 11.62 -9.05
C ILE A 259 7.39 11.94 -7.89
N TYR A 260 7.80 10.93 -7.11
CA TYR A 260 8.75 11.11 -5.99
C TYR A 260 10.21 10.86 -6.37
N THR A 261 10.52 10.57 -7.65
CA THR A 261 11.90 10.29 -8.09
C THR A 261 12.82 11.49 -7.84
N ASP A 262 12.37 12.70 -8.17
CA ASP A 262 13.15 13.94 -8.03
C ASP A 262 13.41 14.36 -6.58
N PHE A 263 12.74 13.73 -5.63
CA PHE A 263 12.95 13.93 -4.19
C PHE A 263 13.73 12.78 -3.56
N ALA A 264 13.35 11.54 -3.87
CA ALA A 264 13.93 10.36 -3.23
C ALA A 264 15.33 10.03 -3.76
N LEU A 265 15.55 10.16 -5.06
CA LEU A 265 16.83 9.80 -5.67
C LEU A 265 17.98 10.72 -5.23
N PRO A 266 17.83 12.06 -5.22
CA PRO A 266 18.86 12.94 -4.65
C PRO A 266 19.19 12.65 -3.19
N ALA A 267 18.18 12.36 -2.34
CA ALA A 267 18.41 12.01 -0.93
C ALA A 267 19.21 10.71 -0.77
N LEU A 268 18.94 9.70 -1.63
CA LEU A 268 19.70 8.45 -1.64
C LEU A 268 21.14 8.65 -2.15
N LEU A 269 21.35 9.52 -3.12
CA LEU A 269 22.67 9.89 -3.64
C LEU A 269 23.49 10.66 -2.60
N GLU A 270 22.87 11.61 -1.88
CA GLU A 270 23.49 12.33 -0.77
C GLU A 270 23.93 11.38 0.36
N LEU A 271 23.05 10.45 0.73
CA LEU A 271 23.37 9.44 1.73
C LEU A 271 24.50 8.50 1.25
N ALA A 272 24.57 8.19 -0.05
CA ALA A 272 25.64 7.39 -0.64
C ALA A 272 26.98 8.11 -0.56
N ALA A 273 27.04 9.39 -0.93
CA ALA A 273 28.23 10.22 -0.83
C ALA A 273 28.73 10.36 0.61
N ALA A 274 27.82 10.58 1.56
CA ALA A 274 28.15 10.65 2.98
C ALA A 274 28.67 9.31 3.53
N ASN A 275 28.14 8.20 3.04
CA ASN A 275 28.59 6.86 3.43
C ASN A 275 30.01 6.56 2.96
N VAL A 276 30.42 7.07 1.79
CA VAL A 276 31.79 6.96 1.26
C VAL A 276 32.77 7.86 2.02
N ALA A 277 32.35 9.07 2.34
CA ALA A 277 33.18 10.06 3.05
C ALA A 277 33.40 9.76 4.54
N GLY A 278 32.54 8.91 5.14
CA GLY A 278 32.61 8.56 6.54
C GLY A 278 33.78 7.66 6.88
N ASP A 279 34.78 8.18 7.59
CA ASP A 279 35.85 7.38 8.21
C ASP A 279 35.28 6.65 9.44
N ALA A 280 34.82 5.41 9.23
CA ALA A 280 34.11 4.64 10.25
C ALA A 280 35.12 3.95 11.19
N GLY A 281 35.22 4.41 12.41
CA GLY A 281 35.86 3.63 13.48
C GLY A 281 35.21 2.22 13.60
N ASP A 282 35.98 1.24 14.04
CA ASP A 282 35.70 -0.22 13.98
C ASP A 282 34.27 -0.66 14.39
N ALA A 283 33.66 0.02 15.37
CA ALA A 283 32.32 -0.34 15.86
C ALA A 283 31.17 0.02 14.90
N LYS A 284 31.38 1.01 14.01
CA LYS A 284 30.39 1.45 13.01
C LYS A 284 30.62 0.83 11.63
N ALA A 285 31.78 0.22 11.39
CA ALA A 285 32.17 -0.30 10.07
C ALA A 285 31.17 -1.33 9.50
N SER A 286 30.63 -2.21 10.34
CA SER A 286 29.62 -3.21 9.89
C SER A 286 28.28 -2.58 9.48
N ALA A 287 27.80 -1.58 10.23
CA ALA A 287 26.57 -0.86 9.89
C ALA A 287 26.75 -0.05 8.59
N THR A 288 27.88 0.62 8.45
CA THR A 288 28.25 1.38 7.26
C THR A 288 28.36 0.47 6.03
N ALA A 289 28.99 -0.72 6.17
CA ALA A 289 29.09 -1.71 5.10
C ALA A 289 27.71 -2.26 4.67
N SER A 290 26.81 -2.49 5.63
CA SER A 290 25.44 -2.93 5.34
C SER A 290 24.64 -1.84 4.62
N THR A 291 24.78 -0.57 5.03
CA THR A 291 24.16 0.58 4.39
C THR A 291 24.70 0.79 2.97
N ALA A 292 26.03 0.69 2.78
CA ALA A 292 26.67 0.74 1.46
C ALA A 292 26.15 -0.36 0.52
N LYS A 293 25.97 -1.57 1.04
CA LYS A 293 25.41 -2.70 0.27
C LYS A 293 23.97 -2.43 -0.18
N GLU A 294 23.14 -1.92 0.71
CA GLU A 294 21.73 -1.60 0.40
C GLU A 294 21.63 -0.44 -0.59
N LEU A 295 22.43 0.62 -0.40
CA LEU A 295 22.50 1.74 -1.34
C LEU A 295 22.96 1.26 -2.72
N ARG A 296 24.01 0.41 -2.81
CA ARG A 296 24.44 -0.18 -4.09
C ARG A 296 23.30 -0.95 -4.77
N SER A 297 22.59 -1.80 -4.04
CA SER A 297 21.47 -2.57 -4.57
C SER A 297 20.36 -1.66 -5.10
N THR A 298 20.01 -0.65 -4.32
CA THR A 298 18.95 0.31 -4.64
C THR A 298 19.31 1.19 -5.85
N LEU A 299 20.49 1.80 -5.85
CA LEU A 299 20.95 2.68 -6.93
C LEU A 299 21.21 1.90 -8.23
N LEU A 300 21.71 0.66 -8.15
CA LEU A 300 21.84 -0.22 -9.31
C LEU A 300 20.46 -0.61 -9.88
N GLY A 301 19.47 -0.84 -9.04
CA GLY A 301 18.07 -1.05 -9.45
C GLY A 301 17.51 0.18 -10.18
N ALA A 302 17.75 1.37 -9.66
CA ALA A 302 17.40 2.63 -10.30
C ALA A 302 18.11 2.79 -11.65
N LEU A 303 19.43 2.57 -11.71
CA LEU A 303 20.20 2.65 -12.94
C LEU A 303 19.69 1.70 -14.03
N LYS A 304 19.32 0.47 -13.67
CA LYS A 304 18.73 -0.51 -14.62
C LYS A 304 17.38 -0.04 -15.16
N SER A 305 16.58 0.63 -14.35
CA SER A 305 15.28 1.16 -14.77
C SER A 305 15.34 2.51 -15.49
N SER A 306 16.51 3.16 -15.55
CA SER A 306 16.70 4.46 -16.21
C SER A 306 16.40 4.44 -17.71
N ASN A 307 16.45 3.28 -18.34
CA ASN A 307 16.13 3.12 -19.76
C ASN A 307 14.62 3.09 -20.05
N GLU A 308 13.81 2.79 -19.04
CA GLU A 308 12.36 2.66 -19.12
C GLU A 308 11.64 3.85 -18.50
N LYS A 309 12.26 4.49 -17.49
CA LYS A 309 11.69 5.58 -16.70
C LYS A 309 12.47 6.88 -16.98
N ARG A 310 11.79 7.83 -17.61
CA ARG A 310 12.38 9.11 -18.01
C ARG A 310 12.91 9.90 -16.82
N GLU A 311 12.18 9.89 -15.71
CA GLU A 311 12.51 10.60 -14.49
C GLU A 311 13.84 10.13 -13.90
N ILE A 312 14.17 8.84 -14.01
CA ILE A 312 15.44 8.28 -13.54
C ILE A 312 16.57 8.52 -14.58
N ALA A 313 16.22 8.63 -15.86
CA ALA A 313 17.21 8.80 -16.92
C ALA A 313 18.01 10.10 -16.77
N GLU A 314 17.44 11.14 -16.18
CA GLU A 314 18.11 12.42 -15.93
C GLU A 314 19.26 12.28 -14.92
N TYR A 315 19.15 11.34 -13.95
CA TYR A 315 20.15 11.06 -12.92
C TYR A 315 21.18 9.99 -13.28
N LYS A 316 21.22 9.55 -14.54
CA LYS A 316 22.04 8.41 -14.98
C LYS A 316 23.54 8.57 -14.69
N ASN A 317 24.08 9.77 -14.91
CA ASN A 317 25.50 10.06 -14.69
C ASN A 317 25.82 10.07 -13.18
N GLU A 318 24.95 10.66 -12.37
CA GLU A 318 25.10 10.72 -10.92
C GLU A 318 25.01 9.31 -10.30
N LEU A 319 24.09 8.48 -10.78
CA LEU A 319 23.97 7.06 -10.39
C LEU A 319 25.24 6.27 -10.69
N VAL A 320 25.80 6.45 -11.89
CA VAL A 320 27.05 5.81 -12.28
C VAL A 320 28.21 6.23 -11.37
N THR A 321 28.34 7.53 -11.09
CA THR A 321 29.40 8.07 -10.21
C THR A 321 29.24 7.53 -8.79
N ALA A 322 28.06 7.63 -8.20
CA ALA A 322 27.80 7.15 -6.85
C ALA A 322 28.03 5.62 -6.71
N LEU A 323 27.65 4.82 -7.70
CA LEU A 323 27.91 3.37 -7.71
C LEU A 323 29.39 3.04 -7.82
N GLN A 324 30.17 3.80 -8.59
CA GLN A 324 31.62 3.62 -8.68
C GLN A 324 32.30 3.97 -7.35
N GLU A 325 31.92 5.06 -6.70
CA GLU A 325 32.40 5.49 -5.39
C GLU A 325 32.05 4.46 -4.29
N LEU A 326 30.87 3.85 -4.37
CA LEU A 326 30.46 2.76 -3.47
C LEU A 326 31.17 1.43 -3.78
N GLY A 327 32.04 1.36 -4.80
CA GLY A 327 32.80 0.16 -5.16
C GLY A 327 32.04 -0.86 -6.03
N ALA A 328 30.99 -0.43 -6.76
CA ALA A 328 30.20 -1.27 -7.68
C ALA A 328 30.65 -1.11 -9.15
N THR A 329 31.93 -0.93 -9.40
CA THR A 329 32.49 -0.64 -10.74
C THR A 329 32.19 -1.76 -11.74
N GLU A 330 32.34 -3.03 -11.34
CA GLU A 330 32.04 -4.18 -12.21
C GLU A 330 30.55 -4.26 -12.61
N ASP A 331 29.64 -3.92 -11.69
CA ASP A 331 28.20 -3.91 -11.95
C ASP A 331 27.85 -2.83 -12.95
N VAL A 332 28.45 -1.62 -12.81
CA VAL A 332 28.26 -0.49 -13.74
C VAL A 332 28.80 -0.85 -15.13
N GLU A 333 29.98 -1.47 -15.24
CA GLU A 333 30.52 -1.90 -16.53
C GLU A 333 29.68 -2.98 -17.19
N SER A 334 29.17 -3.93 -16.39
CA SER A 334 28.25 -4.97 -16.87
C SER A 334 26.97 -4.34 -17.43
N TRP A 335 26.39 -3.37 -16.71
CA TRP A 335 25.22 -2.65 -17.14
C TRP A 335 25.50 -1.84 -18.43
N ARG A 336 26.63 -1.12 -18.56
CA ARG A 336 27.02 -0.40 -19.77
C ARG A 336 27.08 -1.32 -21.00
N ARG A 337 27.73 -2.48 -20.85
CA ARG A 337 27.81 -3.50 -21.92
C ARG A 337 26.43 -4.02 -22.33
N GLN A 338 25.52 -4.17 -21.39
CA GLN A 338 24.13 -4.57 -21.69
C GLN A 338 23.37 -3.48 -22.42
N GLU A 339 23.53 -2.24 -22.01
CA GLU A 339 22.90 -1.08 -22.64
C GLU A 339 23.40 -0.86 -24.08
N GLU A 340 24.70 -0.94 -24.31
CA GLU A 340 25.28 -0.88 -25.66
C GLU A 340 24.70 -1.95 -26.59
N ARG A 341 24.60 -3.18 -26.10
CA ARG A 341 23.97 -4.30 -26.85
C ARG A 341 22.47 -4.04 -27.13
N ALA A 342 21.76 -3.50 -26.15
CA ALA A 342 20.33 -3.18 -26.32
C ALA A 342 20.14 -2.04 -27.33
N THR A 343 20.95 -1.01 -27.25
CA THR A 343 20.95 0.12 -28.20
C THR A 343 21.30 -0.32 -29.60
N GLN A 344 22.31 -1.18 -29.75
CA GLN A 344 22.68 -1.73 -31.05
C GLN A 344 21.53 -2.56 -31.66
N LYS A 345 20.90 -3.42 -30.87
CA LYS A 345 19.73 -4.21 -31.31
C LYS A 345 18.53 -3.33 -31.71
N ARG A 346 18.32 -2.19 -31.01
CA ARG A 346 17.26 -1.22 -31.40
C ARG A 346 17.56 -0.59 -32.75
N LYS A 347 18.80 -0.11 -32.95
CA LYS A 347 19.24 0.45 -34.24
C LYS A 347 19.05 -0.55 -35.38
N GLU A 348 19.50 -1.79 -35.19
CA GLU A 348 19.35 -2.85 -36.20
C GLU A 348 17.88 -3.15 -36.52
N ARG A 349 16.99 -3.10 -35.51
CA ARG A 349 15.53 -3.27 -35.74
C ARG A 349 14.92 -2.10 -36.47
N GLU A 350 15.32 -0.87 -36.15
CA GLU A 350 14.87 0.35 -36.81
C GLU A 350 15.33 0.36 -38.28
N GLU A 351 16.59 0.02 -38.52
CA GLU A 351 17.14 -0.10 -39.89
C GLU A 351 16.44 -1.17 -40.71
N ARG A 352 16.15 -2.34 -40.13
CA ARG A 352 15.38 -3.40 -40.78
C ARG A 352 13.95 -2.95 -41.08
N ALA A 353 13.28 -2.30 -40.13
CA ALA A 353 11.93 -1.79 -40.29
C ALA A 353 11.88 -0.73 -41.40
N GLU A 354 12.88 0.17 -41.47
CA GLU A 354 12.99 1.18 -42.52
C GLU A 354 13.27 0.54 -43.88
N GLN A 355 14.16 -0.45 -43.96
CA GLN A 355 14.40 -1.21 -45.19
C GLN A 355 13.15 -1.92 -45.67
N GLU A 356 12.35 -2.51 -44.78
CA GLU A 356 11.06 -3.12 -45.15
C GLU A 356 10.05 -2.07 -45.63
N ARG A 357 9.97 -0.89 -45.01
CA ARG A 357 9.12 0.22 -45.47
C ARG A 357 9.51 0.66 -46.87
N VAL A 358 10.79 0.84 -47.13
CA VAL A 358 11.31 1.21 -48.47
C VAL A 358 11.02 0.12 -49.49
N LYS A 359 11.20 -1.17 -49.14
CA LYS A 359 10.84 -2.28 -50.02
C LYS A 359 9.33 -2.29 -50.34
N ARG A 360 8.47 -2.10 -49.34
CA ARG A 360 7.01 -2.03 -49.56
C ARG A 360 6.62 -0.85 -50.44
N GLN A 361 7.25 0.32 -50.27
CA GLN A 361 7.01 1.47 -51.14
C GLN A 361 7.47 1.22 -52.57
N ARG A 362 8.64 0.55 -52.80
CA ARG A 362 9.11 0.18 -54.14
C ARG A 362 8.23 -0.87 -54.79
N THR A 363 7.70 -1.86 -54.07
CA THR A 363 6.78 -2.84 -54.62
C THR A 363 5.39 -2.25 -54.93
N SER A 364 4.94 -1.26 -54.17
CA SER A 364 3.69 -0.54 -54.47
C SER A 364 3.86 0.44 -55.63
N ALA A 365 5.06 0.98 -55.86
CA ALA A 365 5.34 1.86 -57.01
C ALA A 365 5.65 1.12 -58.31
N GLY A 366 6.08 -0.16 -58.25
CA GLY A 366 6.40 -1.00 -59.42
C GLY A 366 5.24 -1.81 -59.97
N GLY A 367 4.07 -1.83 -59.31
CA GLY A 367 2.85 -2.59 -59.71
C GLY A 367 1.75 -1.75 -60.39
N GLY A 368 2.08 -0.57 -60.87
CA GLY A 368 1.12 0.39 -61.39
C GLY A 368 0.76 0.23 -62.90
N GLY A 369 0.14 -0.90 -63.23
CA GLY A 369 -0.64 -1.07 -64.46
C GLY A 369 -2.12 -1.23 -64.14
N GLY A 370 -2.87 -0.13 -64.04
CA GLY A 370 -4.32 -0.06 -64.15
C GLY A 370 -5.14 -0.80 -63.08
N ARG A 371 -5.58 -0.07 -62.05
CA ARG A 371 -6.82 -0.14 -61.27
C ARG A 371 -6.72 0.43 -59.84
N GLY A 372 -5.58 1.04 -59.49
CA GLY A 372 -5.35 1.54 -58.14
C GLY A 372 -5.79 2.98 -57.83
N PHE A 373 -6.17 3.76 -58.82
CA PHE A 373 -6.45 5.18 -58.64
C PHE A 373 -7.81 5.49 -57.99
N GLU A 374 -8.83 4.60 -58.20
CA GLU A 374 -10.18 4.83 -57.62
C GLU A 374 -10.26 4.50 -56.14
N VAL A 375 -9.54 3.48 -55.64
CA VAL A 375 -9.61 3.07 -54.22
C VAL A 375 -8.89 4.04 -53.31
N SER A 376 -7.79 4.65 -53.77
CA SER A 376 -7.04 5.63 -52.98
C SER A 376 -7.80 6.96 -52.80
N LEU A 377 -8.54 7.37 -53.84
CA LEU A 377 -9.41 8.54 -53.81
C LEU A 377 -10.62 8.32 -52.90
N PHE A 378 -11.20 7.11 -52.94
CA PHE A 378 -12.32 6.73 -52.09
C PHE A 378 -11.95 6.69 -50.61
N LEU A 379 -10.77 6.15 -50.25
CA LEU A 379 -10.23 6.15 -48.89
C LEU A 379 -9.89 7.53 -48.39
N ALA A 380 -9.32 8.40 -49.21
CA ALA A 380 -9.03 9.78 -48.86
C ALA A 380 -10.31 10.58 -48.58
N ILE A 381 -11.35 10.41 -49.42
CA ILE A 381 -12.66 11.05 -49.20
C ILE A 381 -13.34 10.49 -47.97
N PHE A 382 -13.25 9.17 -47.72
CA PHE A 382 -13.81 8.54 -46.53
C PHE A 382 -13.16 9.03 -45.22
N TRP A 383 -11.83 9.18 -45.20
CA TRP A 383 -11.12 9.75 -44.02
C TRP A 383 -11.44 11.23 -43.82
N GLN A 384 -11.63 11.99 -44.86
CA GLN A 384 -12.06 13.39 -44.76
C GLN A 384 -13.50 13.51 -44.22
N PHE A 385 -14.40 12.63 -44.64
CA PHE A 385 -15.76 12.56 -44.12
C PHE A 385 -15.78 12.15 -42.65
N LEU A 386 -14.95 11.18 -42.26
CA LEU A 386 -14.82 10.76 -40.85
C LEU A 386 -14.29 11.89 -39.96
N ALA A 387 -13.31 12.65 -40.42
CA ALA A 387 -12.76 13.81 -39.70
C ALA A 387 -13.80 14.92 -39.51
N ILE A 388 -14.60 15.22 -40.54
CA ILE A 388 -15.69 16.20 -40.45
C ILE A 388 -16.80 15.70 -39.52
N PHE A 389 -17.13 14.42 -39.57
CA PHE A 389 -18.12 13.80 -38.67
C PHE A 389 -17.68 13.86 -37.21
N TRP A 390 -16.40 13.59 -36.91
CA TRP A 390 -15.84 13.75 -35.57
C TRP A 390 -15.82 15.19 -35.08
N GLN A 391 -15.52 16.16 -35.96
CA GLN A 391 -15.64 17.58 -35.61
C GLN A 391 -17.08 18.01 -35.33
N PHE A 392 -18.05 17.46 -36.07
CA PHE A 392 -19.46 17.73 -35.82
C PHE A 392 -19.96 17.12 -34.52
N LEU A 393 -19.52 15.86 -34.19
CA LEU A 393 -19.83 15.23 -32.92
C LEU A 393 -19.20 15.95 -31.72
N ALA A 394 -17.97 16.44 -31.87
CA ALA A 394 -17.32 17.26 -30.84
C ALA A 394 -18.05 18.59 -30.63
N MET A 395 -18.60 19.20 -31.66
CA MET A 395 -19.38 20.45 -31.58
C MET A 395 -20.76 20.25 -30.92
N VAL A 396 -21.39 19.10 -31.10
CA VAL A 396 -22.69 18.75 -30.50
C VAL A 396 -22.54 18.33 -29.03
N CYS A 397 -21.40 17.74 -28.66
CA CYS A 397 -21.14 17.33 -27.25
C CYS A 397 -20.63 18.45 -26.33
N ILE A 398 -20.22 19.60 -26.89
CA ILE A 398 -19.75 20.77 -26.09
C ILE A 398 -20.86 21.81 -25.91
N GLY A 399 -22.04 21.60 -26.49
CA GLY A 399 -23.17 22.54 -26.52
C GLY A 399 -24.41 22.16 -25.67
N ASN A 400 -24.23 21.27 -24.64
CA ASN A 400 -25.29 20.99 -23.67
C ASN A 400 -24.75 20.98 -22.25
#